data_5ff178f270bdc2368c0f9b546f205ef1
#
_entry.id   5ff178f270bdc2368c0f9b546f205ef1
#
_cell.length_a   1.000
_cell.length_b   1.000
_cell.length_c   1.000
_cell.angle_alpha   90.00
_cell.angle_beta   90.00
_cell.angle_gamma   90.00
#
_symmetry.space_group_name_H-M   'P 1'
#
loop_
_entity.id
_entity.type
_entity.pdbx_description
1 polymer ?
#
loop_
_entity_poly.entity_id
_entity_poly.type
_entity_poly.pdbx_seq_one_letter_code
_entity_poly.pdbx_strand_id
1 'polypeptide(L)'
;MARISLDTYESIRVDVTDSVATLTLHRPDRLNSFTVAMHGEVRAALDAIRADRSIRCFVLTGAGRGFCAGQDLSDRAVAPDAEGVDLGASIENDYKPLLQRLRA
;
A
#
# COMPACT_ATOMS: atom_id res chain seq x y z
N MET A 1 17.80 -13.72 -9.90
CA MET A 1 16.81 -12.63 -10.01
C MET A 1 15.86 -12.69 -8.83
N ALA A 2 15.80 -11.64 -8.08
CA ALA A 2 14.88 -11.60 -6.95
C ALA A 2 13.44 -11.62 -7.46
N ARG A 3 12.62 -12.50 -6.93
CA ARG A 3 11.20 -12.56 -7.26
C ARG A 3 10.39 -11.95 -6.13
N ILE A 4 9.53 -11.02 -6.49
CA ILE A 4 8.53 -10.50 -5.58
C ILE A 4 7.38 -11.49 -5.59
N SER A 5 7.09 -12.09 -4.45
CA SER A 5 6.04 -13.08 -4.34
C SER A 5 4.67 -12.43 -4.37
N LEU A 6 3.85 -12.84 -5.33
CA LEU A 6 2.47 -12.36 -5.43
C LEU A 6 1.56 -12.95 -4.35
N ASP A 7 1.98 -14.06 -3.75
CA ASP A 7 1.17 -14.79 -2.78
C ASP A 7 1.29 -14.23 -1.36
N THR A 8 2.19 -13.27 -1.14
CA THR A 8 2.49 -12.75 0.19
C THR A 8 1.49 -11.71 0.67
N TYR A 9 0.74 -11.09 -0.23
CA TYR A 9 -0.08 -9.93 0.07
C TYR A 9 -1.57 -10.25 -0.05
N GLU A 10 -2.36 -9.70 0.87
CA GLU A 10 -3.82 -9.88 0.88
C GLU A 10 -4.56 -8.71 0.22
N SER A 11 -4.07 -7.49 0.41
CA SER A 11 -4.76 -6.28 -0.04
C SER A 11 -4.10 -5.59 -1.21
N ILE A 12 -3.01 -6.13 -1.72
CA ILE A 12 -2.33 -5.62 -2.90
C ILE A 12 -1.90 -6.78 -3.80
N ARG A 13 -1.58 -6.43 -5.05
CA ARG A 13 -0.96 -7.35 -6.00
C ARG A 13 0.28 -6.69 -6.57
N VAL A 14 1.33 -7.47 -6.76
CA VAL A 14 2.58 -6.97 -7.35
C VAL A 14 2.92 -7.84 -8.53
N ASP A 15 3.18 -7.20 -9.66
CA ASP A 15 3.59 -7.87 -10.88
C ASP A 15 4.84 -7.19 -11.43
N VAL A 16 5.77 -7.98 -11.95
CA VAL A 16 6.97 -7.46 -12.60
C VAL A 16 7.08 -8.05 -13.99
N THR A 17 7.01 -7.20 -14.99
CA THR A 17 7.09 -7.57 -16.40
C THR A 17 7.95 -6.55 -17.14
N ASP A 18 8.93 -7.02 -17.91
CA ASP A 18 9.81 -6.16 -18.72
C ASP A 18 10.47 -5.04 -17.91
N SER A 19 10.94 -5.35 -16.71
CA SER A 19 11.57 -4.42 -15.78
C SER A 19 10.63 -3.34 -15.23
N VAL A 20 9.32 -3.52 -15.39
CA VAL A 20 8.30 -2.64 -14.82
C VAL A 20 7.60 -3.36 -13.68
N ALA A 21 7.65 -2.77 -12.48
CA ALA A 21 6.90 -3.27 -11.34
C ALA A 21 5.57 -2.54 -11.28
N THR A 22 4.48 -3.30 -11.27
CA THR A 22 3.13 -2.75 -11.10
C THR A 22 2.59 -3.20 -9.76
N LEU A 23 2.32 -2.25 -8.88
CA LEU A 23 1.65 -2.50 -7.61
C LEU A 23 0.19 -2.09 -7.76
N THR A 24 -0.70 -3.06 -7.60
CA THR A 24 -2.14 -2.84 -7.72
C THR A 24 -2.77 -2.90 -6.34
N LEU A 25 -3.41 -1.81 -5.93
CA LEU A 25 -4.23 -1.81 -4.73
C LEU A 25 -5.45 -2.69 -5.01
N HIS A 26 -5.69 -3.69 -4.16
CA HIS A 26 -6.68 -4.73 -4.45
C HIS A 26 -7.67 -4.92 -3.31
N ARG A 27 -8.46 -3.89 -3.06
CA ARG A 27 -9.64 -3.92 -2.21
C ARG A 27 -10.81 -3.25 -2.95
N PRO A 28 -11.21 -3.78 -4.13
CA PRO A 28 -12.19 -3.08 -4.99
C PRO A 28 -13.56 -2.91 -4.35
N ASP A 29 -13.95 -3.81 -3.46
CA ASP A 29 -15.19 -3.74 -2.69
C ASP A 29 -15.18 -2.62 -1.64
N ARG A 30 -14.02 -2.07 -1.35
CA ARG A 30 -13.81 -0.93 -0.44
C ARG A 30 -13.17 0.25 -1.16
N LEU A 31 -13.24 0.29 -2.48
CA LEU A 31 -12.63 1.31 -3.34
C LEU A 31 -11.15 1.52 -3.02
N ASN A 32 -10.46 0.44 -2.67
CA ASN A 32 -9.02 0.41 -2.36
C ASN A 32 -8.60 1.35 -1.22
N SER A 33 -9.52 1.59 -0.26
CA SER A 33 -9.17 2.37 0.91
C SER A 33 -8.14 1.65 1.77
N PHE A 34 -7.26 2.42 2.40
CA PHE A 34 -6.11 1.88 3.13
C PHE A 34 -6.47 1.47 4.55
N THR A 35 -6.06 0.26 4.92
CA THR A 35 -5.99 -0.21 6.31
C THR A 35 -4.55 -0.13 6.80
N VAL A 36 -4.35 -0.30 8.12
CA VAL A 36 -2.99 -0.40 8.70
C VAL A 36 -2.23 -1.58 8.09
N ALA A 37 -2.90 -2.72 7.95
CA ALA A 37 -2.29 -3.91 7.34
C ALA A 37 -1.87 -3.64 5.89
N MET A 38 -2.70 -2.95 5.12
CA MET A 38 -2.41 -2.59 3.74
C MET A 38 -1.19 -1.65 3.65
N HIS A 39 -1.07 -0.67 4.56
CA HIS A 39 0.13 0.16 4.63
C HIS A 39 1.39 -0.67 4.82
N GLY A 40 1.34 -1.66 5.71
CA GLY A 40 2.46 -2.56 5.93
C GLY A 40 2.83 -3.35 4.69
N GLU A 41 1.84 -3.88 3.99
CA GLU A 41 2.07 -4.62 2.74
C GLU A 41 2.68 -3.73 1.66
N VAL A 42 2.17 -2.52 1.48
CA VAL A 42 2.68 -1.58 0.48
C VAL A 42 4.13 -1.20 0.79
N ARG A 43 4.44 -0.91 2.05
CA ARG A 43 5.81 -0.60 2.45
C ARG A 43 6.76 -1.76 2.16
N ALA A 44 6.36 -2.98 2.50
CA ALA A 44 7.17 -4.17 2.25
C ALA A 44 7.39 -4.38 0.75
N ALA A 45 6.36 -4.21 -0.06
CA ALA A 45 6.46 -4.33 -1.50
C ALA A 45 7.39 -3.27 -2.10
N LEU A 46 7.28 -2.02 -1.66
CA LEU A 46 8.13 -0.94 -2.15
C LEU A 46 9.59 -1.17 -1.78
N ASP A 47 9.86 -1.67 -0.58
CA ASP A 47 11.23 -1.99 -0.17
C ASP A 47 11.81 -3.11 -1.03
N ALA A 48 11.02 -4.14 -1.36
CA ALA A 48 11.45 -5.22 -2.23
C ALA A 48 11.70 -4.74 -3.66
N ILE A 49 10.83 -3.89 -4.19
CA ILE A 49 10.97 -3.31 -5.52
C ILE A 49 12.24 -2.46 -5.60
N ARG A 50 12.47 -1.63 -4.59
CA ARG A 50 13.65 -0.78 -4.54
C ARG A 50 14.94 -1.58 -4.48
N ALA A 51 14.93 -2.71 -3.81
CA ALA A 51 16.11 -3.57 -3.68
C ALA A 51 16.42 -4.35 -4.97
N ASP A 52 15.46 -4.49 -5.87
CA ASP A 52 15.63 -5.23 -7.12
C ASP A 52 16.10 -4.31 -8.23
N ARG A 53 17.38 -4.43 -8.55
CA ARG A 53 18.02 -3.58 -9.57
C ARG A 53 17.57 -3.86 -10.99
N SER A 54 16.88 -4.97 -11.24
CA SER A 54 16.31 -5.26 -12.55
C SER A 54 15.06 -4.43 -12.84
N ILE A 55 14.44 -3.87 -11.81
CA ILE A 55 13.26 -3.02 -11.96
C ILE A 55 13.68 -1.59 -12.26
N ARG A 56 13.17 -1.05 -13.36
CA ARG A 56 13.53 0.27 -13.86
C ARG A 56 12.39 1.27 -13.82
N CYS A 57 11.17 0.80 -13.68
CA CYS A 57 9.99 1.65 -13.64
C CYS A 57 8.98 1.08 -12.66
N PHE A 58 8.23 1.94 -12.01
CA PHE A 58 7.22 1.57 -11.05
C PHE A 58 5.87 2.19 -11.45
N VAL A 59 4.82 1.36 -11.44
CA VAL A 59 3.45 1.79 -11.69
C VAL A 59 2.60 1.48 -10.46
N LEU A 60 1.87 2.46 -9.97
CA LEU A 60 0.92 2.29 -8.88
C LEU A 60 -0.49 2.49 -9.43
N THR A 61 -1.35 1.51 -9.25
CA THR A 61 -2.71 1.55 -9.76
C THR A 61 -3.69 0.91 -8.78
N GLY A 62 -4.97 0.97 -9.06
CA GLY A 62 -6.01 0.38 -8.24
C GLY A 62 -6.90 -0.55 -9.04
N ALA A 63 -7.27 -1.68 -8.43
CA ALA A 63 -8.22 -2.63 -9.02
C ALA A 63 -9.64 -2.08 -8.94
N GLY A 64 -10.47 -2.41 -9.92
CA GLY A 64 -11.85 -2.03 -9.97
C GLY A 64 -12.05 -0.61 -10.47
N ARG A 65 -13.16 0.02 -10.03
CA ARG A 65 -13.60 1.31 -10.59
C ARG A 65 -12.92 2.54 -10.02
N GLY A 66 -12.15 2.39 -8.93
CA GLY A 66 -11.47 3.51 -8.29
C GLY A 66 -10.02 3.21 -8.01
N PHE A 67 -9.20 4.25 -7.96
CA PHE A 67 -7.80 4.08 -7.59
C PHE A 67 -7.68 3.85 -6.08
N CYS A 68 -8.09 4.81 -5.27
CA CYS A 68 -8.01 4.75 -3.81
C CYS A 68 -8.95 5.78 -3.20
N ALA A 69 -9.79 5.33 -2.24
CA ALA A 69 -10.73 6.23 -1.57
C ALA A 69 -10.15 6.88 -0.30
N GLY A 70 -8.88 6.61 0.00
CA GLY A 70 -8.22 7.16 1.16
C GLY A 70 -8.14 6.16 2.31
N GLN A 71 -8.23 6.64 3.55
CA GLN A 71 -8.15 5.81 4.73
C GLN A 71 -9.46 5.06 4.97
N ASP A 72 -9.37 3.76 5.30
CA ASP A 72 -10.54 2.97 5.71
C ASP A 72 -10.91 3.35 7.15
N LEU A 73 -12.03 4.05 7.29
CA LEU A 73 -12.48 4.53 8.59
C LEU A 73 -12.92 3.39 9.51
N SER A 74 -13.42 2.29 8.96
CA SER A 74 -13.83 1.15 9.77
C SER A 74 -12.64 0.45 10.43
N ASP A 75 -11.48 0.49 9.78
CA ASP A 75 -10.23 -0.04 10.33
C ASP A 75 -9.74 0.78 11.53
N ARG A 76 -10.13 2.04 11.60
CA ARG A 76 -9.72 2.97 12.65
C ARG A 76 -10.69 3.05 13.82
N ALA A 77 -11.81 2.35 13.77
CA ALA A 77 -12.78 2.26 14.87
C ALA A 77 -13.03 3.60 15.58
N VAL A 78 -13.50 4.59 14.84
CA VAL A 78 -13.76 5.92 15.41
C VAL A 78 -15.13 5.91 16.10
N ALA A 79 -15.17 5.44 17.35
CA ALA A 79 -16.35 5.62 18.17
C ALA A 79 -16.22 6.95 18.95
N PRO A 80 -17.33 7.68 19.14
CA PRO A 80 -17.26 9.00 19.80
C PRO A 80 -16.68 8.98 21.20
N ASP A 81 -16.76 7.85 21.89
CA ASP A 81 -16.26 7.63 23.24
C ASP A 81 -14.99 6.75 23.27
N ALA A 82 -14.51 6.30 22.15
CA ALA A 82 -13.22 5.66 22.08
C ALA A 82 -12.12 6.71 22.27
N GLU A 83 -11.05 6.33 22.93
CA GLU A 83 -9.85 7.17 22.92
C GLU A 83 -9.54 7.47 21.46
N GLY A 84 -9.50 8.73 21.12
CA GLY A 84 -9.43 9.17 19.75
C GLY A 84 -8.28 8.53 18.99
N VAL A 85 -8.53 8.23 17.74
CA VAL A 85 -7.47 7.84 16.83
C VAL A 85 -6.46 8.98 16.79
N ASP A 86 -5.22 8.69 17.10
CA ASP A 86 -4.16 9.68 16.99
C ASP A 86 -3.79 9.84 15.53
N LEU A 87 -4.35 10.84 14.88
CA LEU A 87 -4.10 11.12 13.47
C LEU A 87 -2.64 11.46 13.22
N GLY A 88 -1.99 12.14 14.17
CA GLY A 88 -0.57 12.44 14.07
C GLY A 88 0.26 11.17 14.04
N ALA A 89 -0.03 10.20 14.92
CA ALA A 89 0.65 8.92 14.92
C ALA A 89 0.39 8.15 13.62
N SER A 90 -0.82 8.20 13.08
CA SER A 90 -1.15 7.56 11.80
C SER A 90 -0.31 8.15 10.68
N ILE A 91 -0.17 9.47 10.61
CA ILE A 91 0.66 10.12 9.59
C ILE A 91 2.12 9.71 9.75
N GLU A 92 2.66 9.75 10.96
CA GLU A 92 4.07 9.43 11.21
C GLU A 92 4.38 7.95 10.95
N ASN A 93 3.48 7.04 11.34
CA ASN A 93 3.75 5.61 11.32
C ASN A 93 3.36 4.95 10.01
N ASP A 94 2.35 5.47 9.30
CA ASP A 94 1.81 4.83 8.11
C ASP A 94 2.08 5.64 6.83
N TYR A 95 1.61 6.89 6.79
CA TYR A 95 1.66 7.67 5.56
C TYR A 95 3.03 8.26 5.27
N LYS A 96 3.71 8.79 6.26
CA LYS A 96 5.04 9.37 6.05
C LYS A 96 6.05 8.34 5.55
N PRO A 97 6.16 7.14 6.16
CA PRO A 97 7.05 6.11 5.61
C PRO A 97 6.68 5.69 4.18
N LEU A 98 5.38 5.63 3.87
CA LEU A 98 4.92 5.32 2.51
C LEU A 98 5.39 6.38 1.52
N LEU A 99 5.15 7.65 1.83
CA LEU A 99 5.54 8.75 0.94
C LEU A 99 7.05 8.83 0.76
N GLN A 100 7.81 8.59 1.82
CA GLN A 100 9.28 8.58 1.72
C GLN A 100 9.76 7.50 0.75
N ARG A 101 9.15 6.33 0.75
CA ARG A 101 9.50 5.24 -0.16
C ARG A 101 9.11 5.54 -1.59
N LEU A 102 7.97 6.17 -1.82
CA LEU A 102 7.54 6.54 -3.16
C LEU A 102 8.44 7.60 -3.80
N ARG A 103 9.07 8.44 -2.99
CA ARG A 103 9.97 9.50 -3.47
C ARG A 103 11.40 9.03 -3.66
N ALA A 104 11.74 7.90 -3.13
CA ALA A 104 13.13 7.41 -3.15
C ALA A 104 13.56 6.81 -4.51
#